data_370ee669751c3a7980922ca2067c7e81
#
_entry.id   370ee669751c3a7980922ca2067c7e81
#
_cell.length_a   1.000
_cell.length_b   1.000
_cell.length_c   1.000
_cell.angle_alpha   90.00
_cell.angle_beta   90.00
_cell.angle_gamma   90.00
#
_symmetry.space_group_name_H-M   'P 1'
#
loop_
_entity.id
_entity.type
_entity.pdbx_description
1 polymer ?
#
loop_
_entity_poly.entity_id
_entity_poly.type
_entity_poly.pdbx_seq_one_letter_code
_entity_poly.pdbx_strand_id
1 'polypeptide(L)'
;MNTARSITISLVLGLAAIVPTSALARNGADDYPALGDDRGGQPLAPSTTTDDYPSAGDDKGGTRTSSRSRSRTERRVAGTCTGNSTAKLEVKRRDGRLKTEFEVDQNADGVTWHVELRHDGRLAVRTTRTTKAPSGSFSLERRLRNGAGRDTIRAEATSPSGEVCSARLRI
;
A
#
# COMPACT_ATOMS: atom_id res chain seq x y z
N MET A 1 -55.50 19.05 6.96
CA MET A 1 -55.14 19.72 5.70
C MET A 1 -53.73 19.30 5.33
N ASN A 2 -53.59 18.29 4.48
CA ASN A 2 -52.29 17.73 4.06
C ASN A 2 -51.90 18.34 2.71
N THR A 3 -50.86 19.17 2.70
CA THR A 3 -50.28 19.73 1.46
C THR A 3 -49.20 18.79 0.93
N ALA A 4 -49.53 18.03 -0.10
CA ALA A 4 -48.59 17.23 -0.86
C ALA A 4 -47.73 18.15 -1.71
N ARG A 5 -46.40 18.16 -1.52
CA ARG A 5 -45.41 18.83 -2.39
C ARG A 5 -44.96 17.84 -3.45
N SER A 6 -45.36 18.10 -4.69
CA SER A 6 -44.86 17.41 -5.88
C SER A 6 -43.39 17.82 -6.16
N ILE A 7 -42.50 16.86 -6.21
CA ILE A 7 -41.11 17.04 -6.64
C ILE A 7 -41.01 16.63 -8.10
N THR A 8 -40.80 17.59 -8.97
CA THR A 8 -40.50 17.36 -10.41
C THR A 8 -39.03 17.01 -10.56
N ILE A 9 -38.73 15.79 -11.03
CA ILE A 9 -37.39 15.35 -11.37
C ILE A 9 -37.16 15.66 -12.84
N SER A 10 -36.29 16.63 -13.13
CA SER A 10 -35.82 16.93 -14.50
C SER A 10 -34.69 15.96 -14.86
N LEU A 11 -34.96 15.11 -15.86
CA LEU A 11 -33.99 14.21 -16.46
C LEU A 11 -33.20 14.98 -17.54
N VAL A 12 -31.95 15.30 -17.28
CA VAL A 12 -31.03 15.86 -18.29
C VAL A 12 -30.26 14.71 -18.92
N LEU A 13 -30.61 14.39 -20.18
CA LEU A 13 -29.83 13.47 -21.01
C LEU A 13 -28.61 14.22 -21.56
N GLY A 14 -27.41 13.94 -21.01
CA GLY A 14 -26.15 14.41 -21.58
C GLY A 14 -25.56 13.35 -22.51
N LEU A 15 -25.53 13.65 -23.82
CA LEU A 15 -24.76 12.87 -24.81
C LEU A 15 -23.27 13.13 -24.59
N ALA A 16 -22.51 12.11 -24.17
CA ALA A 16 -21.05 12.15 -24.14
C ALA A 16 -20.51 11.56 -25.45
N ALA A 17 -19.82 12.38 -26.22
CA ALA A 17 -19.11 11.96 -27.43
C ALA A 17 -17.84 11.20 -27.05
N ILE A 18 -17.71 9.96 -27.52
CA ILE A 18 -16.52 9.12 -27.36
C ILE A 18 -15.55 9.46 -28.50
N VAL A 19 -14.40 10.02 -28.19
CA VAL A 19 -13.28 10.22 -29.12
C VAL A 19 -12.28 9.08 -28.91
N PRO A 20 -12.02 8.24 -29.92
CA PRO A 20 -10.96 7.23 -29.78
C PRO A 20 -9.59 7.87 -30.07
N THR A 21 -8.73 7.96 -29.08
CA THR A 21 -7.31 8.29 -29.25
C THR A 21 -6.52 7.03 -29.58
N SER A 22 -6.04 6.95 -30.80
CA SER A 22 -5.12 5.91 -31.28
C SER A 22 -3.75 6.06 -30.63
N ALA A 23 -3.32 5.09 -29.82
CA ALA A 23 -1.98 5.01 -29.30
C ALA A 23 -1.03 4.42 -30.35
N LEU A 24 -0.04 5.20 -30.79
CA LEU A 24 1.08 4.75 -31.60
C LEU A 24 2.06 3.93 -30.73
N ALA A 25 2.14 2.64 -31.00
CA ALA A 25 3.17 1.78 -30.47
C ALA A 25 4.52 2.14 -31.12
N ARG A 26 5.47 2.60 -30.35
CA ARG A 26 6.89 2.69 -30.74
C ARG A 26 7.59 1.42 -30.29
N ASN A 27 7.90 0.56 -31.25
CA ASN A 27 8.86 -0.53 -31.10
C ASN A 27 10.27 0.09 -31.07
N GLY A 28 10.90 0.10 -29.92
CA GLY A 28 12.35 0.30 -29.77
C GLY A 28 13.02 -1.06 -29.70
N ALA A 29 13.59 -1.49 -30.83
CA ALA A 29 14.53 -2.60 -30.87
C ALA A 29 15.91 -2.03 -30.52
N ASP A 30 16.44 -2.33 -29.34
CA ASP A 30 17.81 -2.04 -28.98
C ASP A 30 18.65 -3.28 -29.31
N ASP A 31 19.22 -3.25 -30.52
CA ASP A 31 20.31 -4.15 -30.97
C ASP A 31 21.58 -3.82 -30.17
N TYR A 32 21.97 -4.67 -29.24
CA TYR A 32 23.30 -4.67 -28.67
C TYR A 32 24.19 -5.67 -29.47
N PRO A 33 25.32 -5.23 -30.09
CA PRO A 33 26.25 -6.15 -30.70
C PRO A 33 27.02 -6.90 -29.62
N ALA A 34 26.98 -8.23 -29.73
CA ALA A 34 27.78 -9.13 -28.92
C ALA A 34 29.26 -8.92 -29.30
N LEU A 35 30.06 -8.37 -28.41
CA LEU A 35 31.54 -8.42 -28.50
C LEU A 35 31.99 -9.76 -27.92
N GLY A 36 32.46 -10.62 -28.81
CA GLY A 36 33.17 -11.85 -28.48
C GLY A 36 34.56 -11.51 -27.95
N ASP A 37 34.90 -12.02 -26.78
CA ASP A 37 36.27 -12.07 -26.27
C ASP A 37 36.68 -13.53 -26.12
N ASP A 38 37.25 -14.02 -27.24
CA ASP A 38 38.05 -15.25 -27.25
C ASP A 38 39.40 -14.95 -26.59
N ARG A 39 39.58 -15.35 -25.35
CA ARG A 39 40.92 -15.54 -24.77
C ARG A 39 40.98 -16.86 -24.06
N GLY A 40 41.65 -17.79 -24.75
CA GLY A 40 42.13 -19.03 -24.18
C GLY A 40 43.03 -18.78 -22.98
N GLY A 41 42.74 -19.39 -21.87
CA GLY A 41 43.55 -19.42 -20.66
C GLY A 41 43.70 -20.87 -20.20
N GLN A 42 44.92 -21.29 -20.14
CA GLN A 42 45.50 -22.61 -19.87
C GLN A 42 44.95 -23.30 -18.59
N PRO A 43 44.98 -24.64 -18.54
CA PRO A 43 44.70 -25.37 -17.33
C PRO A 43 45.91 -25.30 -16.37
N LEU A 44 45.73 -24.75 -15.20
CA LEU A 44 46.70 -24.78 -14.10
C LEU A 44 46.40 -25.99 -13.20
N ALA A 45 47.47 -26.69 -12.88
CA ALA A 45 47.57 -27.89 -12.10
C ALA A 45 47.05 -27.71 -10.64
N PRO A 46 46.65 -28.80 -9.95
CA PRO A 46 46.18 -28.75 -8.59
C PRO A 46 47.30 -28.51 -7.60
N SER A 47 47.25 -27.38 -6.87
CA SER A 47 48.11 -27.16 -5.71
C SER A 47 47.39 -27.68 -4.47
N THR A 48 47.87 -28.80 -3.98
CA THR A 48 47.61 -29.28 -2.61
C THR A 48 48.39 -28.42 -1.64
N THR A 49 47.74 -27.52 -0.94
CA THR A 49 48.22 -26.93 0.30
C THR A 49 47.21 -27.17 1.39
N THR A 50 47.56 -28.09 2.25
CA THR A 50 46.95 -28.34 3.56
C THR A 50 47.39 -27.17 4.46
N ASP A 51 46.55 -26.22 4.67
CA ASP A 51 46.74 -25.23 5.71
C ASP A 51 45.66 -25.47 6.81
N ASP A 52 46.10 -26.16 7.86
CA ASP A 52 45.45 -26.23 9.14
C ASP A 52 45.35 -24.80 9.73
N TYR A 53 44.18 -24.19 9.56
CA TYR A 53 43.81 -23.01 10.34
C TYR A 53 42.94 -23.43 11.53
N PRO A 54 43.33 -23.10 12.74
CA PRO A 54 42.49 -23.34 13.91
C PRO A 54 41.25 -22.43 13.79
N SER A 55 40.07 -23.05 13.79
CA SER A 55 38.80 -22.35 13.91
C SER A 55 38.75 -21.55 15.21
N ALA A 56 39.09 -20.27 15.12
CA ALA A 56 38.71 -19.32 16.16
C ALA A 56 37.19 -19.15 16.05
N GLY A 57 36.48 -19.68 17.04
CA GLY A 57 35.05 -19.49 17.18
C GLY A 57 34.71 -18.01 17.35
N ASP A 58 34.25 -17.39 16.29
CA ASP A 58 33.62 -16.09 16.37
C ASP A 58 32.16 -16.29 16.81
N ASP A 59 31.99 -16.49 18.11
CA ASP A 59 30.72 -16.33 18.81
C ASP A 59 30.33 -14.84 18.80
N LYS A 60 30.06 -14.30 17.63
CA LYS A 60 29.30 -13.05 17.51
C LYS A 60 27.87 -13.35 17.85
N GLY A 61 27.60 -13.37 19.15
CA GLY A 61 26.26 -13.25 19.69
C GLY A 61 25.55 -12.06 19.10
N GLY A 62 24.92 -12.28 17.95
CA GLY A 62 24.08 -11.30 17.28
C GLY A 62 22.94 -10.96 18.23
N THR A 63 23.03 -9.81 18.86
CA THR A 63 22.02 -9.23 19.73
C THR A 63 20.67 -9.19 19.00
N ARG A 64 19.78 -10.14 19.36
CA ARG A 64 18.38 -10.18 18.92
C ARG A 64 17.53 -9.04 19.50
N THR A 65 18.12 -7.86 19.68
CA THR A 65 17.46 -6.67 20.21
C THR A 65 16.65 -5.89 19.16
N SER A 66 16.80 -6.22 17.87
CA SER A 66 16.22 -5.45 16.78
C SER A 66 14.72 -5.70 16.54
N SER A 67 14.18 -6.87 16.87
CA SER A 67 12.78 -7.21 16.56
C SER A 67 11.76 -6.60 17.53
N ARG A 68 12.12 -6.43 18.81
CA ARG A 68 11.22 -5.85 19.82
C ARG A 68 11.05 -4.34 19.67
N SER A 69 12.07 -3.64 19.18
CA SER A 69 12.01 -2.20 18.95
C SER A 69 11.09 -1.86 17.76
N ARG A 70 11.12 -2.65 16.69
CA ARG A 70 10.26 -2.45 15.52
C ARG A 70 8.78 -2.63 15.86
N SER A 71 8.41 -3.57 16.71
CA SER A 71 7.02 -3.82 17.08
C SER A 71 6.36 -2.70 17.90
N ARG A 72 7.16 -1.84 18.55
CA ARG A 72 6.64 -0.66 19.29
C ARG A 72 6.45 0.57 18.41
N THR A 73 7.19 0.66 17.32
CA THR A 73 7.15 1.80 16.40
C THR A 73 6.23 1.60 15.21
N GLU A 74 5.87 0.35 14.91
CA GLU A 74 5.01 -0.03 13.79
C GLU A 74 3.95 -1.04 14.23
N ARG A 75 2.71 -0.81 13.85
CA ARG A 75 1.60 -1.74 14.05
C ARG A 75 0.77 -1.82 12.78
N ARG A 76 0.28 -3.03 12.51
CA ARG A 76 -0.59 -3.33 11.38
C ARG A 76 -1.74 -4.21 11.86
N VAL A 77 -2.93 -3.96 11.33
CA VAL A 77 -4.12 -4.78 11.55
C VAL A 77 -4.85 -5.01 10.23
N ALA A 78 -5.43 -6.19 10.08
CA ALA A 78 -6.43 -6.40 9.05
C ALA A 78 -7.72 -5.68 9.45
N GLY A 79 -8.39 -5.11 8.46
CA GLY A 79 -9.74 -4.55 8.60
C GLY A 79 -10.80 -5.62 8.35
N THR A 80 -12.06 -5.22 8.52
CA THR A 80 -13.25 -6.00 8.15
C THR A 80 -14.01 -5.26 7.09
N CYS A 81 -14.48 -5.99 6.07
CA CYS A 81 -15.37 -5.46 5.02
C CYS A 81 -16.70 -6.22 5.06
N THR A 82 -17.78 -5.55 4.69
CA THR A 82 -19.13 -6.17 4.62
C THR A 82 -19.34 -6.95 3.32
N GLY A 83 -18.46 -6.81 2.34
CA GLY A 83 -18.44 -7.54 1.07
C GLY A 83 -17.15 -8.34 0.89
N ASN A 84 -16.73 -8.48 -0.38
CA ASN A 84 -15.60 -9.32 -0.76
C ASN A 84 -14.25 -8.59 -0.73
N SER A 85 -14.24 -7.28 -0.48
CA SER A 85 -13.00 -6.50 -0.39
C SER A 85 -12.19 -6.87 0.85
N THR A 86 -10.91 -6.62 0.81
CA THR A 86 -10.02 -6.69 1.99
C THR A 86 -9.53 -5.31 2.38
N ALA A 87 -9.25 -5.11 3.66
CA ALA A 87 -8.73 -3.85 4.16
C ALA A 87 -7.57 -4.06 5.12
N LYS A 88 -6.67 -3.08 5.20
CA LYS A 88 -5.50 -3.09 6.07
C LYS A 88 -5.20 -1.69 6.57
N LEU A 89 -4.92 -1.58 7.86
CA LEU A 89 -4.47 -0.32 8.47
C LEU A 89 -3.09 -0.53 9.09
N GLU A 90 -2.14 0.30 8.67
CA GLU A 90 -0.79 0.34 9.20
C GLU A 90 -0.52 1.71 9.80
N VAL A 91 0.15 1.72 10.96
CA VAL A 91 0.58 2.96 11.63
C VAL A 91 2.02 2.78 12.10
N LYS A 92 2.87 3.73 11.70
CA LYS A 92 4.28 3.82 12.10
C LYS A 92 4.53 5.11 12.88
N ARG A 93 5.20 5.01 14.04
CA ARG A 93 5.77 6.18 14.73
C ARG A 93 7.10 6.55 14.09
N ARG A 94 7.16 7.73 13.51
CA ARG A 94 8.38 8.23 12.89
C ARG A 94 8.48 9.74 13.06
N ASP A 95 9.64 10.21 13.50
CA ASP A 95 9.96 11.64 13.62
C ASP A 95 8.90 12.44 14.41
N GLY A 96 8.46 11.88 15.55
CA GLY A 96 7.45 12.50 16.42
C GLY A 96 6.04 12.57 15.80
N ARG A 97 5.79 11.85 14.70
CA ARG A 97 4.51 11.76 14.01
C ARG A 97 4.07 10.32 13.83
N LEU A 98 2.79 10.15 13.52
CA LEU A 98 2.22 8.88 13.10
C LEU A 98 2.06 8.90 11.56
N LYS A 99 2.85 8.06 10.87
CA LYS A 99 2.58 7.75 9.45
C LYS A 99 1.50 6.67 9.43
N THR A 100 0.34 6.99 8.88
CA THR A 100 -0.82 6.11 8.79
C THR A 100 -1.04 5.76 7.33
N GLU A 101 -1.30 4.49 7.06
CA GLU A 101 -1.67 3.98 5.73
C GLU A 101 -2.87 3.06 5.86
N PHE A 102 -3.95 3.39 5.15
CA PHE A 102 -5.14 2.58 5.03
C PHE A 102 -5.32 2.15 3.59
N GLU A 103 -5.38 0.85 3.37
CA GLU A 103 -5.48 0.22 2.06
C GLU A 103 -6.75 -0.60 1.98
N VAL A 104 -7.44 -0.53 0.84
CA VAL A 104 -8.58 -1.39 0.49
C VAL A 104 -8.29 -2.00 -0.87
N ASP A 105 -8.49 -3.31 -0.97
CA ASP A 105 -8.37 -4.09 -2.20
C ASP A 105 -9.71 -4.74 -2.51
N GLN A 106 -10.26 -4.40 -3.69
CA GLN A 106 -11.58 -4.85 -4.17
C GLN A 106 -11.48 -5.77 -5.39
N ASN A 107 -10.28 -5.97 -5.97
CA ASN A 107 -10.08 -6.68 -7.24
C ASN A 107 -10.83 -6.07 -8.45
N ALA A 108 -11.25 -4.81 -8.36
CA ALA A 108 -11.94 -4.11 -9.44
C ALA A 108 -11.41 -2.67 -9.55
N ASP A 109 -11.07 -2.27 -10.77
CA ASP A 109 -10.53 -0.92 -11.06
C ASP A 109 -11.64 0.11 -11.25
N GLY A 110 -11.31 1.38 -11.02
CA GLY A 110 -12.18 2.50 -11.32
C GLY A 110 -13.31 2.72 -10.33
N VAL A 111 -13.37 1.98 -9.22
CA VAL A 111 -14.40 2.14 -8.19
C VAL A 111 -13.99 3.25 -7.22
N THR A 112 -14.86 4.26 -7.07
CA THR A 112 -14.60 5.41 -6.19
C THR A 112 -15.19 5.18 -4.81
N TRP A 113 -14.34 5.17 -3.79
CA TRP A 113 -14.68 4.98 -2.39
C TRP A 113 -14.65 6.30 -1.62
N HIS A 114 -15.60 6.51 -0.71
CA HIS A 114 -15.56 7.57 0.30
C HIS A 114 -14.76 7.07 1.50
N VAL A 115 -13.71 7.81 1.88
CA VAL A 115 -12.79 7.37 2.94
C VAL A 115 -12.75 8.39 4.06
N GLU A 116 -12.92 7.91 5.31
CA GLU A 116 -12.74 8.68 6.53
C GLU A 116 -11.60 8.10 7.37
N LEU A 117 -10.76 8.97 7.89
CA LEU A 117 -9.75 8.64 8.89
C LEU A 117 -10.00 9.47 10.15
N ARG A 118 -10.10 8.80 11.29
CA ARG A 118 -10.27 9.42 12.61
C ARG A 118 -9.05 9.13 13.48
N HIS A 119 -8.64 10.15 14.23
CA HIS A 119 -7.59 10.07 15.23
C HIS A 119 -8.16 10.49 16.58
N ASP A 120 -8.11 9.61 17.57
CA ASP A 120 -8.69 9.79 18.90
C ASP A 120 -10.15 10.27 18.86
N GLY A 121 -10.94 9.67 17.96
CA GLY A 121 -12.35 9.99 17.74
C GLY A 121 -12.60 11.23 16.87
N ARG A 122 -11.61 12.10 16.66
CA ARG A 122 -11.76 13.30 15.83
C ARG A 122 -11.52 12.99 14.36
N LEU A 123 -12.30 13.57 13.48
CA LEU A 123 -12.11 13.46 12.03
C LEU A 123 -10.78 14.13 11.63
N ALA A 124 -9.86 13.33 11.10
CA ALA A 124 -8.56 13.79 10.61
C ALA A 124 -8.55 13.98 9.09
N VAL A 125 -9.27 13.12 8.35
CA VAL A 125 -9.38 13.18 6.89
C VAL A 125 -10.75 12.68 6.46
N ARG A 126 -11.36 13.36 5.48
CA ARG A 126 -12.46 12.88 4.66
C ARG A 126 -12.10 13.13 3.21
N THR A 127 -12.13 12.10 2.38
CA THR A 127 -11.70 12.19 0.97
C THR A 127 -12.34 11.06 0.15
N THR A 128 -12.12 11.09 -1.16
CA THR A 128 -12.42 9.98 -2.04
C THR A 128 -11.14 9.34 -2.56
N ARG A 129 -11.19 8.05 -2.87
CA ARG A 129 -10.12 7.29 -3.50
C ARG A 129 -10.73 6.37 -4.54
N THR A 130 -10.03 6.25 -5.67
CA THR A 130 -10.45 5.36 -6.76
C THR A 130 -9.46 4.20 -6.85
N THR A 131 -9.98 2.99 -6.93
CA THR A 131 -9.18 1.77 -7.12
C THR A 131 -8.46 1.79 -8.46
N LYS A 132 -7.26 1.21 -8.52
CA LYS A 132 -6.36 1.24 -9.69
C LYS A 132 -5.80 -0.13 -10.00
N ALA A 133 -5.58 -0.38 -11.30
CA ALA A 133 -4.87 -1.55 -11.80
C ALA A 133 -3.43 -1.62 -11.24
N PRO A 134 -2.83 -2.83 -11.14
CA PRO A 134 -3.40 -4.13 -11.53
C PRO A 134 -4.26 -4.81 -10.46
N SER A 135 -4.19 -4.37 -9.21
CA SER A 135 -4.82 -5.06 -8.07
C SER A 135 -6.26 -4.63 -7.79
N GLY A 136 -6.75 -3.56 -8.40
CA GLY A 136 -8.05 -3.01 -8.04
C GLY A 136 -8.09 -2.44 -6.62
N SER A 137 -6.99 -1.84 -6.17
CA SER A 137 -6.83 -1.30 -4.82
C SER A 137 -6.63 0.21 -4.79
N PHE A 138 -6.80 0.78 -3.61
CA PHE A 138 -6.32 2.13 -3.29
C PHE A 138 -5.63 2.16 -1.93
N SER A 139 -4.76 3.16 -1.74
CA SER A 139 -4.14 3.48 -0.46
C SER A 139 -4.39 4.94 -0.09
N LEU A 140 -4.60 5.20 1.20
CA LEU A 140 -4.67 6.52 1.80
C LEU A 140 -3.55 6.66 2.84
N GLU A 141 -2.51 7.41 2.50
CA GLU A 141 -1.45 7.76 3.44
C GLU A 141 -1.75 9.13 4.11
N ARG A 142 -1.48 9.20 5.44
CA ARG A 142 -1.54 10.46 6.20
C ARG A 142 -0.48 10.49 7.30
N ARG A 143 0.03 11.70 7.54
CA ARG A 143 0.86 11.99 8.72
C ARG A 143 0.01 12.71 9.74
N LEU A 144 -0.16 12.10 10.91
CA LEU A 144 -0.90 12.65 12.04
C LEU A 144 0.05 13.10 13.12
N ARG A 145 -0.42 13.96 14.03
CA ARG A 145 0.33 14.34 15.23
C ARG A 145 0.37 13.13 16.17
N ASN A 146 1.54 12.79 16.70
CA ASN A 146 1.64 11.81 17.77
C ASN A 146 1.26 12.50 19.11
N GLY A 147 0.22 12.02 19.76
CA GLY A 147 -0.25 12.56 21.03
C GLY A 147 0.58 12.08 22.22
N ALA A 148 0.27 12.60 23.40
CA ALA A 148 0.79 12.05 24.64
C ALA A 148 0.00 10.78 24.97
N GLY A 149 0.70 9.64 25.12
CA GLY A 149 0.07 8.36 25.45
C GLY A 149 -0.19 7.45 24.26
N ARG A 150 -1.32 6.77 24.26
CA ARG A 150 -1.71 5.84 23.20
C ARG A 150 -2.70 6.51 22.25
N ASP A 151 -2.33 6.55 20.98
CA ASP A 151 -3.17 7.03 19.92
C ASP A 151 -4.10 5.92 19.40
N THR A 152 -5.34 6.27 19.07
CA THR A 152 -6.32 5.39 18.43
C THR A 152 -6.61 5.90 17.04
N ILE A 153 -6.31 5.10 16.03
CA ILE A 153 -6.62 5.39 14.64
C ILE A 153 -7.77 4.50 14.20
N ARG A 154 -8.78 5.08 13.57
CA ARG A 154 -9.87 4.37 12.90
C ARG A 154 -9.96 4.86 11.46
N ALA A 155 -9.97 3.92 10.53
CA ALA A 155 -10.22 4.16 9.13
C ALA A 155 -11.52 3.47 8.71
N GLU A 156 -12.26 4.09 7.80
CA GLU A 156 -13.49 3.58 7.23
C GLU A 156 -13.59 4.01 5.77
N ALA A 157 -14.00 3.09 4.90
CA ALA A 157 -14.25 3.36 3.50
C ALA A 157 -15.60 2.78 3.09
N THR A 158 -16.36 3.54 2.29
CA THR A 158 -17.66 3.12 1.77
C THR A 158 -17.65 3.22 0.25
N SER A 159 -18.01 2.12 -0.42
CA SER A 159 -18.13 2.05 -1.88
C SER A 159 -19.48 2.59 -2.36
N PRO A 160 -19.65 2.84 -3.67
CA PRO A 160 -20.93 3.21 -4.24
C PRO A 160 -22.00 2.11 -4.14
N SER A 161 -21.58 0.84 -4.04
CA SER A 161 -22.48 -0.31 -3.83
C SER A 161 -22.95 -0.46 -2.38
N GLY A 162 -22.43 0.37 -1.46
CA GLY A 162 -22.75 0.30 -0.04
C GLY A 162 -21.87 -0.67 0.76
N GLU A 163 -20.84 -1.27 0.15
CA GLU A 163 -19.86 -2.05 0.90
C GLU A 163 -19.05 -1.11 1.82
N VAL A 164 -18.87 -1.53 3.07
CA VAL A 164 -18.12 -0.78 4.08
C VAL A 164 -16.92 -1.61 4.54
N CYS A 165 -15.73 -1.03 4.43
CA CYS A 165 -14.49 -1.56 5.00
C CYS A 165 -14.05 -0.70 6.17
N SER A 166 -13.71 -1.30 7.31
CA SER A 166 -13.22 -0.56 8.48
C SER A 166 -12.06 -1.25 9.17
N ALA A 167 -11.18 -0.43 9.77
CA ALA A 167 -10.06 -0.92 10.58
C ALA A 167 -9.83 0.02 11.77
N ARG A 168 -9.41 -0.54 12.91
CA ARG A 168 -9.06 0.21 14.11
C ARG A 168 -7.77 -0.30 14.71
N LEU A 169 -6.87 0.63 15.06
CA LEU A 169 -5.58 0.33 15.63
C LEU A 169 -5.28 1.27 16.80
N ARG A 170 -4.68 0.73 17.87
CA ARG A 170 -4.12 1.50 18.99
C ARG A 170 -2.61 1.31 19.02
N ILE A 171 -1.87 2.41 19.09
CA ILE A 171 -0.41 2.42 19.08
C ILE A 171 0.16 3.24 20.23
#